data_56d475838d888061073a87e84cc470b9
#
_entry.id   56d475838d888061073a87e84cc470b9
#
_cell.length_a   1.000
_cell.length_b   1.000
_cell.length_c   1.000
_cell.angle_alpha   90.00
_cell.angle_beta   90.00
_cell.angle_gamma   90.00
#
_symmetry.space_group_name_H-M   'P 1'
#
loop_
_entity.id
_entity.type
_entity.pdbx_description
1 polymer ?
#
loop_
_entity_poly.entity_id
_entity_poly.type
_entity_poly.pdbx_seq_one_letter_code
_entity_poly.pdbx_strand_id
1 'polypeptide(L)'
;MLKKTLTTVFLFASTTAFSNMTVTTTIYPLYSIAKEIGADKIKLQNLIPFGVEAHGFDPTPADMAKLSKSDIFITSSDSMEPWKDKIVKSLKIEEKVFDMSKYVKLRTLQEENDEHHEDEKGHKHEHDHEHEGIDPHYWVSLNNYILMTETITKLFIEKDSVNKDFYIQNSNNYLAKIKALKEKYDLSMATCTNKKILVNHDAFGYFADDYGVKQYSISGMSPEDKPSAKQISELINLVKNEKINTVFFEEFASPKVAQTIAKATNAKIDALRPAENISKDENKKGYGYLQIMEDNLEKLKFAMDCK
;
A
#
# COMPACT_ATOMS: atom_id res chain seq x y z
N MET A 1 18.64 -54.32 -58.04
CA MET A 1 17.51 -53.68 -57.27
C MET A 1 18.07 -53.17 -55.96
N LEU A 2 18.31 -51.84 -55.87
CA LEU A 2 18.90 -51.19 -54.70
C LEU A 2 17.74 -50.59 -53.87
N LYS A 3 17.48 -51.19 -52.67
CA LYS A 3 16.47 -50.64 -51.71
C LYS A 3 17.08 -49.47 -51.01
N LYS A 4 16.55 -48.25 -51.29
CA LYS A 4 16.84 -47.04 -50.52
C LYS A 4 15.99 -47.04 -49.25
N THR A 5 16.62 -47.23 -48.10
CA THR A 5 16.00 -47.09 -46.78
C THR A 5 15.99 -45.59 -46.43
N LEU A 6 14.80 -45.01 -46.32
CA LEU A 6 14.61 -43.61 -45.91
C LEU A 6 14.55 -43.58 -44.37
N THR A 7 15.57 -43.08 -43.71
CA THR A 7 15.60 -42.92 -42.27
C THR A 7 14.95 -41.56 -41.92
N THR A 8 13.73 -41.59 -41.40
CA THR A 8 13.04 -40.39 -40.90
C THR A 8 13.57 -40.05 -39.52
N VAL A 9 14.31 -38.96 -39.39
CA VAL A 9 14.74 -38.41 -38.10
C VAL A 9 13.59 -37.58 -37.51
N PHE A 10 12.98 -38.08 -36.44
CA PHE A 10 12.03 -37.33 -35.62
C PHE A 10 12.82 -36.42 -34.68
N LEU A 11 12.81 -35.11 -34.97
CA LEU A 11 13.25 -34.08 -34.02
C LEU A 11 12.18 -33.93 -32.94
N PHE A 12 12.41 -34.51 -31.76
CA PHE A 12 11.64 -34.20 -30.57
C PHE A 12 12.04 -32.80 -30.10
N ALA A 13 11.25 -31.80 -30.44
CA ALA A 13 11.32 -30.51 -29.78
C ALA A 13 10.78 -30.67 -28.34
N SER A 14 11.72 -30.83 -27.39
CA SER A 14 11.39 -30.79 -25.97
C SER A 14 10.90 -29.38 -25.63
N THR A 15 9.59 -29.16 -25.61
CA THR A 15 8.99 -27.97 -25.01
C THR A 15 9.20 -28.08 -23.50
N THR A 16 10.25 -27.45 -22.97
CA THR A 16 10.37 -27.22 -21.54
C THR A 16 9.19 -26.31 -21.17
N ALA A 17 8.16 -26.85 -20.55
CA ALA A 17 7.13 -26.08 -19.92
C ALA A 17 7.78 -25.33 -18.76
N PHE A 18 8.15 -24.06 -18.99
CA PHE A 18 8.55 -23.17 -17.90
C PHE A 18 7.32 -22.97 -17.00
N SER A 19 7.40 -23.47 -15.77
CA SER A 19 6.40 -23.16 -14.76
C SER A 19 6.48 -21.67 -14.46
N ASN A 20 5.34 -20.97 -14.56
CA ASN A 20 5.28 -19.56 -14.19
C ASN A 20 5.74 -19.37 -12.73
N MET A 21 6.61 -18.39 -12.50
CA MET A 21 7.07 -17.99 -11.19
C MET A 21 5.89 -17.62 -10.28
N THR A 22 5.82 -18.22 -9.09
CA THR A 22 4.76 -17.93 -8.11
C THR A 22 5.17 -16.78 -7.20
N VAL A 23 4.46 -15.66 -7.28
CA VAL A 23 4.69 -14.45 -6.50
C VAL A 23 3.55 -14.28 -5.51
N THR A 24 3.90 -14.11 -4.22
CA THR A 24 2.95 -13.72 -3.17
C THR A 24 3.28 -12.33 -2.68
N THR A 25 2.28 -11.48 -2.57
CA THR A 25 2.38 -10.12 -2.01
C THR A 25 1.51 -10.02 -0.76
N THR A 26 1.81 -9.12 0.15
CA THR A 26 1.00 -8.90 1.36
C THR A 26 -0.15 -7.95 1.10
N ILE A 27 0.12 -6.70 0.74
CA ILE A 27 -0.85 -5.62 0.56
C ILE A 27 -1.18 -5.37 -0.91
N TYR A 28 -2.32 -4.73 -1.14
CA TYR A 28 -2.81 -4.47 -2.49
C TYR A 28 -1.87 -3.62 -3.39
N PRO A 29 -1.19 -2.57 -2.92
CA PRO A 29 -0.23 -1.81 -3.74
C PRO A 29 0.85 -2.69 -4.38
N LEU A 30 1.42 -3.62 -3.61
CA LEU A 30 2.41 -4.59 -4.09
C LEU A 30 1.80 -5.56 -5.11
N TYR A 31 0.59 -6.05 -4.82
CA TYR A 31 -0.17 -6.90 -5.74
C TYR A 31 -0.46 -6.19 -7.06
N SER A 32 -0.89 -4.93 -7.00
CA SER A 32 -1.21 -4.13 -8.19
C SER A 32 0.00 -3.98 -9.12
N ILE A 33 1.17 -3.64 -8.56
CA ILE A 33 2.41 -3.52 -9.33
C ILE A 33 2.80 -4.88 -9.92
N ALA A 34 2.83 -5.94 -9.11
CA ALA A 34 3.20 -7.28 -9.55
C ALA A 34 2.27 -7.78 -10.68
N LYS A 35 0.97 -7.48 -10.60
CA LYS A 35 -0.03 -7.82 -11.62
C LYS A 35 0.23 -7.09 -12.94
N GLU A 36 0.50 -5.79 -12.89
CA GLU A 36 0.74 -4.97 -14.10
C GLU A 36 2.05 -5.38 -14.80
N ILE A 37 3.11 -5.68 -14.04
CA ILE A 37 4.42 -6.04 -14.60
C ILE A 37 4.45 -7.50 -15.05
N GLY A 38 4.00 -8.41 -14.18
CA GLY A 38 4.14 -9.85 -14.37
C GLY A 38 3.09 -10.45 -15.31
N ALA A 39 1.87 -9.91 -15.31
CA ALA A 39 0.73 -10.32 -16.11
C ALA A 39 0.59 -11.88 -16.16
N ASP A 40 0.62 -12.47 -17.36
CA ASP A 40 0.50 -13.92 -17.59
C ASP A 40 1.81 -14.72 -17.39
N LYS A 41 2.93 -14.05 -17.12
CA LYS A 41 4.24 -14.70 -16.89
C LYS A 41 4.45 -15.12 -15.43
N ILE A 42 3.59 -14.68 -14.52
CA ILE A 42 3.66 -15.05 -13.11
C ILE A 42 2.34 -15.66 -12.64
N LYS A 43 2.42 -16.47 -11.59
CA LYS A 43 1.27 -16.89 -10.80
C LYS A 43 1.20 -16.01 -9.56
N LEU A 44 0.33 -14.99 -9.62
CA LEU A 44 0.23 -14.00 -8.57
C LEU A 44 -0.87 -14.35 -7.55
N GLN A 45 -0.57 -14.14 -6.28
CA GLN A 45 -1.52 -14.24 -5.17
C GLN A 45 -1.29 -13.12 -4.16
N ASN A 46 -2.37 -12.61 -3.58
CA ASN A 46 -2.32 -11.68 -2.45
C ASN A 46 -2.57 -12.45 -1.15
N LEU A 47 -1.71 -12.25 -0.15
CA LEU A 47 -1.82 -12.95 1.13
C LEU A 47 -3.01 -12.41 1.93
N ILE A 48 -3.10 -11.09 2.06
CA ILE A 48 -4.24 -10.41 2.69
C ILE A 48 -5.41 -10.45 1.71
N PRO A 49 -6.54 -11.11 2.05
CA PRO A 49 -7.66 -11.23 1.14
C PRO A 49 -8.26 -9.86 0.77
N PHE A 50 -8.77 -9.72 -0.46
CA PHE A 50 -9.45 -8.51 -0.89
C PHE A 50 -10.66 -8.20 0.00
N GLY A 51 -10.78 -6.96 0.45
CA GLY A 51 -11.85 -6.47 1.33
C GLY A 51 -11.60 -6.72 2.82
N VAL A 52 -10.41 -7.17 3.19
CA VAL A 52 -9.98 -7.33 4.59
C VAL A 52 -9.09 -6.17 4.98
N GLU A 53 -9.27 -5.65 6.19
CA GLU A 53 -8.40 -4.63 6.77
C GLU A 53 -6.98 -5.19 6.94
N ALA A 54 -5.94 -4.39 6.60
CA ALA A 54 -4.57 -4.88 6.49
C ALA A 54 -3.82 -4.92 7.83
N HIS A 55 -4.01 -3.90 8.68
CA HIS A 55 -3.26 -3.76 9.94
C HIS A 55 -3.57 -4.86 10.96
N GLY A 56 -4.83 -5.32 11.01
CA GLY A 56 -5.27 -6.38 11.91
C GLY A 56 -5.15 -7.81 11.34
N PHE A 57 -4.51 -7.97 10.18
CA PHE A 57 -4.42 -9.27 9.52
C PHE A 57 -3.41 -10.20 10.19
N ASP A 58 -3.84 -11.44 10.44
CA ASP A 58 -3.00 -12.53 10.95
C ASP A 58 -3.12 -13.74 10.01
N PRO A 59 -2.01 -14.25 9.42
CA PRO A 59 -2.07 -15.37 8.48
C PRO A 59 -2.56 -16.67 9.11
N THR A 60 -3.49 -17.32 8.44
CA THR A 60 -3.98 -18.65 8.81
C THR A 60 -3.00 -19.77 8.41
N PRO A 61 -3.13 -21.00 8.96
CA PRO A 61 -2.36 -22.15 8.49
C PRO A 61 -2.51 -22.42 6.98
N ALA A 62 -3.67 -22.10 6.40
CA ALA A 62 -3.89 -22.22 4.96
C ALA A 62 -3.10 -21.19 4.15
N ASP A 63 -2.94 -19.98 4.69
CA ASP A 63 -2.12 -18.93 4.07
C ASP A 63 -0.63 -19.27 4.17
N MET A 64 -0.18 -19.82 5.29
CA MET A 64 1.17 -20.36 5.45
C MET A 64 1.47 -21.48 4.43
N ALA A 65 0.52 -22.39 4.20
CA ALA A 65 0.67 -23.45 3.19
C ALA A 65 0.72 -22.92 1.75
N LYS A 66 0.08 -21.78 1.45
CA LYS A 66 0.23 -21.09 0.15
C LYS A 66 1.60 -20.42 0.06
N LEU A 67 1.99 -19.71 1.11
CA LEU A 67 3.24 -18.96 1.17
C LEU A 67 4.47 -19.87 1.00
N SER A 68 4.48 -21.07 1.59
CA SER A 68 5.57 -22.04 1.45
C SER A 68 5.85 -22.45 -0.02
N LYS A 69 4.82 -22.35 -0.90
CA LYS A 69 4.91 -22.67 -2.33
C LYS A 69 5.32 -21.50 -3.21
N SER A 70 5.48 -20.32 -2.64
CA SER A 70 5.90 -19.12 -3.39
C SER A 70 7.38 -19.21 -3.75
N ASP A 71 7.73 -18.70 -4.92
CA ASP A 71 9.12 -18.49 -5.33
C ASP A 71 9.63 -17.15 -4.81
N ILE A 72 8.74 -16.15 -4.73
CA ILE A 72 9.01 -14.81 -4.17
C ILE A 72 7.87 -14.43 -3.24
N PHE A 73 8.24 -13.88 -2.08
CA PHE A 73 7.33 -13.28 -1.12
C PHE A 73 7.68 -11.81 -0.93
N ILE A 74 6.86 -10.90 -1.50
CA ILE A 74 7.05 -9.45 -1.41
C ILE A 74 6.23 -8.92 -0.24
N THR A 75 6.92 -8.38 0.77
CA THR A 75 6.34 -7.78 1.97
C THR A 75 6.44 -6.26 1.92
N SER A 76 5.60 -5.57 2.69
CA SER A 76 5.63 -4.12 2.83
C SER A 76 6.72 -3.67 3.82
N SER A 77 6.52 -3.96 5.11
CA SER A 77 7.44 -3.57 6.18
C SER A 77 7.12 -4.32 7.47
N ASP A 78 8.04 -4.30 8.44
CA ASP A 78 7.81 -4.90 9.75
C ASP A 78 6.68 -4.20 10.52
N SER A 79 6.51 -2.89 10.30
CA SER A 79 5.42 -2.12 10.92
C SER A 79 4.03 -2.52 10.37
N MET A 80 3.94 -2.92 9.09
CA MET A 80 2.68 -3.38 8.49
C MET A 80 2.43 -4.87 8.75
N GLU A 81 3.49 -5.69 8.79
CA GLU A 81 3.40 -7.14 8.96
C GLU A 81 4.22 -7.62 10.18
N PRO A 82 3.81 -7.29 11.41
CA PRO A 82 4.56 -7.66 12.63
C PRO A 82 4.68 -9.18 12.83
N TRP A 83 3.82 -9.96 12.19
CA TRP A 83 3.84 -11.43 12.18
C TRP A 83 4.89 -12.02 11.22
N LYS A 84 5.45 -11.23 10.29
CA LYS A 84 6.27 -11.68 9.15
C LYS A 84 7.44 -12.55 9.58
N ASP A 85 8.28 -12.06 10.46
CA ASP A 85 9.52 -12.74 10.87
C ASP A 85 9.28 -14.11 11.48
N LYS A 86 8.25 -14.23 12.34
CA LYS A 86 7.87 -15.49 12.97
C LYS A 86 7.47 -16.54 11.93
N ILE A 87 6.68 -16.14 10.95
CA ILE A 87 6.19 -17.03 9.90
C ILE A 87 7.34 -17.41 8.94
N VAL A 88 8.12 -16.46 8.50
CA VAL A 88 9.26 -16.66 7.60
C VAL A 88 10.24 -17.67 8.18
N LYS A 89 10.63 -17.49 9.45
CA LYS A 89 11.50 -18.44 10.18
C LYS A 89 10.86 -19.83 10.33
N SER A 90 9.56 -19.87 10.65
CA SER A 90 8.84 -21.14 10.80
C SER A 90 8.79 -21.95 9.50
N LEU A 91 8.61 -21.28 8.36
CA LEU A 91 8.55 -21.88 7.03
C LEU A 91 9.92 -22.07 6.38
N LYS A 92 10.99 -21.51 6.94
CA LYS A 92 12.36 -21.49 6.40
C LYS A 92 12.41 -20.97 4.97
N ILE A 93 11.85 -19.78 4.75
CA ILE A 93 11.72 -19.13 3.42
C ILE A 93 12.40 -17.76 3.40
N GLU A 94 13.39 -17.51 4.25
CA GLU A 94 14.08 -16.23 4.38
C GLU A 94 14.63 -15.74 3.03
N GLU A 95 15.16 -16.67 2.22
CA GLU A 95 15.73 -16.37 0.90
C GLU A 95 14.68 -15.98 -0.17
N LYS A 96 13.40 -16.18 0.12
CA LYS A 96 12.28 -15.82 -0.77
C LYS A 96 11.67 -14.47 -0.44
N VAL A 97 12.00 -13.91 0.73
CA VAL A 97 11.43 -12.65 1.21
C VAL A 97 12.08 -11.47 0.52
N PHE A 98 11.25 -10.59 0.00
CA PHE A 98 11.65 -9.31 -0.55
C PHE A 98 10.90 -8.19 0.19
N ASP A 99 11.60 -7.53 1.11
CA ASP A 99 11.07 -6.45 1.93
C ASP A 99 11.18 -5.12 1.18
N MET A 100 10.02 -4.58 0.76
CA MET A 100 9.95 -3.37 -0.05
C MET A 100 10.37 -2.12 0.71
N SER A 101 10.23 -2.08 2.03
CA SER A 101 10.62 -0.92 2.84
C SER A 101 12.10 -0.54 2.67
N LYS A 102 12.95 -1.51 2.32
CA LYS A 102 14.40 -1.29 2.09
C LYS A 102 14.73 -0.53 0.80
N TYR A 103 13.74 -0.29 -0.07
CA TYR A 103 13.95 0.27 -1.42
C TYR A 103 13.15 1.54 -1.68
N VAL A 104 12.45 2.05 -0.69
CA VAL A 104 11.64 3.27 -0.75
C VAL A 104 12.16 4.31 0.24
N LYS A 105 11.70 5.55 0.08
CA LYS A 105 11.98 6.58 1.08
C LYS A 105 11.03 6.40 2.25
N LEU A 106 11.58 6.15 3.43
CA LEU A 106 10.80 6.02 4.65
C LEU A 106 10.66 7.36 5.37
N ARG A 107 9.50 7.56 5.99
CA ARG A 107 9.15 8.68 6.85
C ARG A 107 9.17 8.19 8.29
N THR A 108 9.88 8.92 9.15
CA THR A 108 9.83 8.69 10.59
C THR A 108 8.60 9.40 11.17
N LEU A 109 7.88 8.74 12.05
CA LEU A 109 6.87 9.38 12.87
C LEU A 109 7.57 10.37 13.79
N GLN A 110 7.23 11.65 13.71
CA GLN A 110 7.66 12.60 14.72
C GLN A 110 6.79 12.35 15.95
N GLU A 111 7.42 12.10 17.10
CA GLU A 111 6.70 12.23 18.37
C GLU A 111 6.18 13.67 18.43
N GLU A 112 4.86 13.86 18.32
CA GLU A 112 4.27 15.12 18.71
C GLU A 112 4.59 15.26 20.21
N ASN A 113 5.54 16.15 20.55
CA ASN A 113 5.77 16.57 21.92
C ASN A 113 4.49 17.26 22.39
N ASP A 114 3.56 16.49 22.91
CA ASP A 114 2.52 16.99 23.81
C ASP A 114 3.23 17.48 25.08
N GLU A 115 3.62 18.76 25.06
CA GLU A 115 3.93 19.49 26.29
C GLU A 115 2.64 19.58 27.11
N HIS A 116 2.32 18.55 27.85
CA HIS A 116 1.48 18.57 29.06
C HIS A 116 1.30 17.12 29.56
N HIS A 117 2.17 16.71 30.50
CA HIS A 117 1.79 16.12 31.79
C HIS A 117 3.04 15.67 32.52
N GLU A 118 3.48 16.49 33.48
CA GLU A 118 4.23 16.02 34.64
C GLU A 118 3.30 15.16 35.50
N ASP A 119 3.93 14.14 36.13
CA ASP A 119 3.48 13.25 37.18
C ASP A 119 2.85 11.90 36.74
N GLU A 120 3.69 10.84 36.68
CA GLU A 120 3.81 9.80 37.71
C GLU A 120 4.84 8.74 37.33
N LYS A 121 5.51 8.26 38.40
CA LYS A 121 6.67 7.37 38.36
C LYS A 121 6.38 5.93 37.93
N GLY A 122 7.29 5.41 37.09
CA GLY A 122 7.82 4.07 37.29
C GLY A 122 7.12 2.91 36.61
N HIS A 123 7.68 2.48 35.48
CA HIS A 123 8.12 1.09 35.26
C HIS A 123 8.87 1.04 33.92
N LYS A 124 10.20 0.87 34.01
CA LYS A 124 11.03 0.51 32.84
C LYS A 124 10.69 -0.92 32.46
N HIS A 125 10.15 -1.14 31.28
CA HIS A 125 10.29 -2.36 30.50
C HIS A 125 11.21 -2.07 29.33
N GLU A 126 12.43 -2.59 29.41
CA GLU A 126 13.32 -2.68 28.24
C GLU A 126 12.70 -3.69 27.27
N HIS A 127 12.16 -3.19 26.18
CA HIS A 127 11.93 -3.96 24.96
C HIS A 127 12.68 -3.26 23.85
N ASP A 128 13.73 -3.93 23.35
CA ASP A 128 14.40 -3.58 22.11
C ASP A 128 13.39 -3.63 20.95
N HIS A 129 12.90 -2.46 20.51
CA HIS A 129 12.16 -2.29 19.27
C HIS A 129 12.75 -1.11 18.49
N GLU A 130 13.80 -1.40 17.70
CA GLU A 130 14.37 -0.44 16.74
C GLU A 130 13.42 -0.04 15.59
N HIS A 131 12.12 -0.40 15.64
CA HIS A 131 11.13 -0.13 14.62
C HIS A 131 10.00 0.82 15.07
N GLU A 132 10.05 1.32 16.29
CA GLU A 132 9.11 2.34 16.77
C GLU A 132 9.41 3.67 16.09
N GLY A 133 8.49 4.08 15.20
CA GLY A 133 8.53 5.40 14.59
C GLY A 133 8.61 5.46 13.06
N ILE A 134 8.41 4.38 12.32
CA ILE A 134 8.33 4.41 10.85
C ILE A 134 6.88 4.30 10.40
N ASP A 135 6.44 5.29 9.61
CA ASP A 135 5.16 5.25 8.93
C ASP A 135 5.17 4.20 7.79
N PRO A 136 4.32 3.16 7.86
CA PRO A 136 4.32 2.09 6.86
C PRO A 136 3.67 2.48 5.52
N HIS A 137 2.93 3.58 5.43
CA HIS A 137 2.04 3.92 4.31
C HIS A 137 2.76 4.57 3.12
N TYR A 138 4.02 4.18 2.84
CA TYR A 138 4.87 4.81 1.83
C TYR A 138 4.31 4.74 0.40
N TRP A 139 3.43 3.79 0.10
CA TRP A 139 2.79 3.64 -1.22
C TRP A 139 1.77 4.74 -1.55
N VAL A 140 1.34 5.54 -0.58
CA VAL A 140 0.44 6.69 -0.78
C VAL A 140 1.17 7.83 -1.50
N SER A 141 2.49 7.90 -1.40
CA SER A 141 3.33 8.76 -2.24
C SER A 141 3.50 8.17 -3.63
N LEU A 142 3.11 8.91 -4.67
CA LEU A 142 3.35 8.50 -6.06
C LEU A 142 4.85 8.47 -6.41
N ASN A 143 5.71 9.22 -5.70
CA ASN A 143 7.16 9.13 -5.82
C ASN A 143 7.65 7.76 -5.35
N ASN A 144 7.23 7.30 -4.19
CA ASN A 144 7.56 5.97 -3.68
C ASN A 144 6.94 4.87 -4.56
N TYR A 145 5.72 5.06 -5.05
CA TYR A 145 5.07 4.07 -5.91
C TYR A 145 5.81 3.84 -7.24
N ILE A 146 6.44 4.89 -7.79
CA ILE A 146 7.37 4.79 -8.91
C ILE A 146 8.58 3.92 -8.53
N LEU A 147 9.23 4.21 -7.39
CA LEU A 147 10.37 3.43 -6.89
C LEU A 147 10.01 1.95 -6.68
N MET A 148 8.85 1.68 -6.08
CA MET A 148 8.32 0.32 -5.92
C MET A 148 8.17 -0.40 -7.26
N THR A 149 7.61 0.29 -8.26
CA THR A 149 7.41 -0.26 -9.61
C THR A 149 8.72 -0.62 -10.27
N GLU A 150 9.70 0.28 -10.23
CA GLU A 150 11.05 0.05 -10.78
C GLU A 150 11.76 -1.10 -10.05
N THR A 151 11.58 -1.19 -8.74
CA THR A 151 12.21 -2.19 -7.88
C THR A 151 11.63 -3.59 -8.13
N ILE A 152 10.31 -3.74 -8.19
CA ILE A 152 9.65 -5.03 -8.52
C ILE A 152 10.02 -5.47 -9.95
N THR A 153 10.15 -4.53 -10.88
CA THR A 153 10.62 -4.84 -12.25
C THR A 153 12.01 -5.45 -12.23
N LYS A 154 12.96 -4.85 -11.50
CA LYS A 154 14.32 -5.39 -11.36
C LYS A 154 14.32 -6.78 -10.73
N LEU A 155 13.51 -6.97 -9.67
CA LEU A 155 13.36 -8.25 -9.00
C LEU A 155 12.85 -9.33 -9.97
N PHE A 156 11.85 -9.04 -10.79
CA PHE A 156 11.30 -9.99 -11.75
C PHE A 156 12.32 -10.34 -12.86
N ILE A 157 13.07 -9.36 -13.35
CA ILE A 157 14.14 -9.58 -14.33
C ILE A 157 15.26 -10.46 -13.76
N GLU A 158 15.63 -10.26 -12.49
CA GLU A 158 16.64 -11.06 -11.81
C GLU A 158 16.20 -12.53 -11.66
N LYS A 159 14.95 -12.74 -11.24
CA LYS A 159 14.41 -14.08 -10.96
C LYS A 159 13.95 -14.83 -12.22
N ASP A 160 13.59 -14.11 -13.28
CA ASP A 160 13.11 -14.67 -14.56
C ASP A 160 13.64 -13.85 -15.74
N SER A 161 14.92 -14.02 -16.03
CA SER A 161 15.62 -13.30 -17.09
C SER A 161 15.11 -13.62 -18.51
N VAL A 162 14.44 -14.76 -18.69
CA VAL A 162 13.85 -15.18 -19.98
C VAL A 162 12.75 -14.23 -20.42
N ASN A 163 11.96 -13.70 -19.47
CA ASN A 163 10.87 -12.78 -19.72
C ASN A 163 11.27 -11.29 -19.52
N LYS A 164 12.56 -10.98 -19.47
CA LYS A 164 13.09 -9.64 -19.20
C LYS A 164 12.43 -8.53 -20.02
N ASP A 165 12.40 -8.70 -21.35
CA ASP A 165 11.89 -7.65 -22.25
C ASP A 165 10.37 -7.43 -22.06
N PHE A 166 9.63 -8.49 -21.73
CA PHE A 166 8.22 -8.42 -21.38
C PHE A 166 8.00 -7.59 -20.11
N TYR A 167 8.79 -7.84 -19.05
CA TYR A 167 8.69 -7.07 -17.81
C TYR A 167 9.08 -5.60 -18.00
N ILE A 168 10.12 -5.32 -18.79
CA ILE A 168 10.53 -3.94 -19.13
C ILE A 168 9.42 -3.21 -19.86
N GLN A 169 8.81 -3.83 -20.87
CA GLN A 169 7.74 -3.22 -21.65
C GLN A 169 6.52 -2.89 -20.77
N ASN A 170 6.06 -3.85 -19.94
CA ASN A 170 4.94 -3.65 -19.04
C ASN A 170 5.23 -2.57 -17.99
N SER A 171 6.42 -2.62 -17.40
CA SER A 171 6.88 -1.61 -16.45
C SER A 171 6.89 -0.20 -17.05
N ASN A 172 7.44 -0.03 -18.25
CA ASN A 172 7.47 1.27 -18.94
C ASN A 172 6.03 1.81 -19.18
N ASN A 173 5.12 0.93 -19.60
CA ASN A 173 3.72 1.28 -19.82
C ASN A 173 3.03 1.69 -18.52
N TYR A 174 3.30 0.98 -17.42
CA TYR A 174 2.70 1.28 -16.12
C TYR A 174 3.29 2.55 -15.51
N LEU A 175 4.62 2.71 -15.55
CA LEU A 175 5.32 3.92 -15.11
C LEU A 175 4.84 5.17 -15.85
N ALA A 176 4.55 5.08 -17.15
CA ALA A 176 3.98 6.21 -17.90
C ALA A 176 2.62 6.64 -17.33
N LYS A 177 1.75 5.70 -16.97
CA LYS A 177 0.46 5.98 -16.33
C LYS A 177 0.62 6.61 -14.94
N ILE A 178 1.53 6.06 -14.11
CA ILE A 178 1.82 6.60 -12.76
C ILE A 178 2.34 8.05 -12.87
N LYS A 179 3.28 8.30 -13.77
CA LYS A 179 3.86 9.64 -13.99
C LYS A 179 2.82 10.64 -14.48
N ALA A 180 1.92 10.23 -15.38
CA ALA A 180 0.81 11.08 -15.82
C ALA A 180 -0.15 11.41 -14.69
N LEU A 181 -0.46 10.45 -13.80
CA LEU A 181 -1.27 10.70 -12.61
C LEU A 181 -0.54 11.62 -11.63
N LYS A 182 0.76 11.40 -11.42
CA LYS A 182 1.57 12.28 -10.57
C LYS A 182 1.57 13.72 -11.07
N GLU A 183 1.70 13.93 -12.37
CA GLU A 183 1.62 15.28 -12.97
C GLU A 183 0.27 15.95 -12.68
N LYS A 184 -0.85 15.21 -12.76
CA LYS A 184 -2.17 15.73 -12.35
C LYS A 184 -2.18 16.14 -10.87
N TYR A 185 -1.57 15.35 -9.99
CA TYR A 185 -1.42 15.68 -8.57
C TYR A 185 -0.59 16.95 -8.40
N ASP A 186 0.60 17.02 -9.01
CA ASP A 186 1.52 18.17 -8.91
C ASP A 186 0.83 19.47 -9.32
N LEU A 187 0.14 19.46 -10.46
CA LEU A 187 -0.60 20.62 -10.98
C LEU A 187 -1.76 21.02 -10.06
N SER A 188 -2.54 20.06 -9.60
CA SER A 188 -3.69 20.32 -8.74
C SER A 188 -3.25 20.85 -7.36
N MET A 189 -2.30 20.18 -6.71
CA MET A 189 -1.82 20.55 -5.38
C MET A 189 -1.15 21.93 -5.34
N ALA A 190 -0.58 22.38 -6.47
CA ALA A 190 -0.03 23.72 -6.60
C ALA A 190 -1.09 24.83 -6.51
N THR A 191 -2.35 24.52 -6.82
CA THR A 191 -3.46 25.49 -6.84
C THR A 191 -4.29 25.52 -5.55
N CYS A 192 -4.05 24.59 -4.63
CA CYS A 192 -4.85 24.45 -3.40
C CYS A 192 -4.57 25.60 -2.42
N THR A 193 -5.64 26.18 -1.89
CA THR A 193 -5.58 27.33 -0.96
C THR A 193 -5.70 26.94 0.50
N ASN A 194 -6.27 25.77 0.80
CA ASN A 194 -6.40 25.23 2.15
C ASN A 194 -5.74 23.83 2.24
N LYS A 195 -4.43 23.78 2.41
CA LYS A 195 -3.66 22.53 2.45
C LYS A 195 -3.77 21.82 3.81
N LYS A 196 -4.99 21.48 4.22
CA LYS A 196 -5.29 20.77 5.46
C LYS A 196 -6.35 19.71 5.23
N ILE A 197 -6.12 18.52 5.78
CA ILE A 197 -7.08 17.40 5.70
C ILE A 197 -7.27 16.76 7.07
N LEU A 198 -8.49 16.28 7.36
CA LEU A 198 -8.76 15.39 8.48
C LEU A 198 -9.16 14.02 7.93
N VAL A 199 -8.35 13.02 8.20
CA VAL A 199 -8.48 11.64 7.70
C VAL A 199 -8.88 10.68 8.82
N ASN A 200 -9.24 9.45 8.47
CA ASN A 200 -9.64 8.45 9.44
C ASN A 200 -8.46 8.00 10.32
N HIS A 201 -7.40 7.49 9.72
CA HIS A 201 -6.14 7.16 10.41
C HIS A 201 -4.94 7.82 9.74
N ASP A 202 -3.77 7.77 10.37
CA ASP A 202 -2.57 8.51 9.95
C ASP A 202 -1.85 7.83 8.78
N ALA A 203 -2.55 7.69 7.64
CA ALA A 203 -2.07 6.99 6.46
C ALA A 203 -1.55 7.89 5.32
N PHE A 204 -1.76 9.19 5.39
CA PHE A 204 -1.44 10.10 4.28
C PHE A 204 -0.20 10.97 4.53
N GLY A 205 0.64 10.58 5.50
CA GLY A 205 1.82 11.35 5.89
C GLY A 205 2.81 11.57 4.74
N TYR A 206 3.06 10.57 3.92
CA TYR A 206 3.93 10.70 2.73
C TYR A 206 3.34 11.63 1.66
N PHE A 207 2.03 11.58 1.45
CA PHE A 207 1.35 12.55 0.58
C PHE A 207 1.44 13.97 1.17
N ALA A 208 1.26 14.09 2.47
CA ALA A 208 1.36 15.36 3.17
C ALA A 208 2.75 15.99 3.01
N ASP A 209 3.81 15.20 3.14
CA ASP A 209 5.20 15.63 2.94
C ASP A 209 5.47 16.01 1.47
N ASP A 210 4.97 15.20 0.50
CA ASP A 210 5.18 15.47 -0.94
C ASP A 210 4.58 16.81 -1.39
N TYR A 211 3.45 17.25 -0.77
CA TYR A 211 2.70 18.42 -1.25
C TYR A 211 2.56 19.57 -0.23
N GLY A 212 3.21 19.48 0.91
CA GLY A 212 3.11 20.48 1.99
C GLY A 212 1.70 20.58 2.56
N VAL A 213 1.02 19.46 2.72
CA VAL A 213 -0.32 19.34 3.31
C VAL A 213 -0.19 19.07 4.80
N LYS A 214 -1.01 19.71 5.64
CA LYS A 214 -1.10 19.36 7.04
C LYS A 214 -2.20 18.31 7.23
N GLN A 215 -1.79 17.10 7.59
CA GLN A 215 -2.68 16.02 7.93
C GLN A 215 -3.03 16.06 9.42
N TYR A 216 -4.29 15.82 9.72
CA TYR A 216 -4.82 15.48 11.03
C TYR A 216 -5.54 14.14 10.90
N SER A 217 -5.52 13.33 11.94
CA SER A 217 -6.18 12.02 11.95
C SER A 217 -7.17 11.88 13.10
N ILE A 218 -8.22 11.09 12.88
CA ILE A 218 -9.23 10.74 13.90
C ILE A 218 -8.66 9.64 14.81
N SER A 219 -8.00 8.66 14.20
CA SER A 219 -7.33 7.54 14.84
C SER A 219 -5.81 7.67 14.69
N GLY A 220 -5.04 6.85 15.42
CA GLY A 220 -3.59 6.77 15.27
C GLY A 220 -3.17 6.11 13.95
N MET A 221 -2.15 5.25 14.03
CA MET A 221 -1.59 4.55 12.85
C MET A 221 -2.45 3.38 12.37
N SER A 222 -3.48 2.98 13.11
CA SER A 222 -4.44 1.95 12.71
C SER A 222 -5.87 2.51 12.67
N PRO A 223 -6.67 2.15 11.64
CA PRO A 223 -8.07 2.57 11.56
C PRO A 223 -8.95 1.95 12.67
N GLU A 224 -8.46 0.95 13.39
CA GLU A 224 -9.15 0.29 14.50
C GLU A 224 -9.03 1.06 15.82
N ASP A 225 -8.09 2.00 15.94
CA ASP A 225 -7.92 2.84 17.10
C ASP A 225 -9.16 3.69 17.34
N LYS A 226 -9.64 3.71 18.58
CA LYS A 226 -10.87 4.44 18.93
C LYS A 226 -10.54 5.69 19.73
N PRO A 227 -10.84 6.89 19.20
CA PRO A 227 -10.63 8.13 19.94
C PRO A 227 -11.56 8.20 21.16
N SER A 228 -11.06 8.76 22.25
CA SER A 228 -11.85 9.11 23.43
C SER A 228 -12.84 10.23 23.13
N ALA A 229 -13.85 10.42 23.99
CA ALA A 229 -14.79 11.54 23.88
C ALA A 229 -14.09 12.92 23.94
N LYS A 230 -13.00 13.03 24.71
CA LYS A 230 -12.17 14.24 24.79
C LYS A 230 -11.51 14.53 23.44
N GLN A 231 -10.83 13.54 22.83
CA GLN A 231 -10.21 13.68 21.52
C GLN A 231 -11.23 14.06 20.43
N ILE A 232 -12.43 13.45 20.43
CA ILE A 232 -13.50 13.82 19.49
C ILE A 232 -13.89 15.29 19.66
N SER A 233 -13.99 15.79 20.89
CA SER A 233 -14.30 17.21 21.16
C SER A 233 -13.18 18.14 20.68
N GLU A 234 -11.92 17.77 20.87
CA GLU A 234 -10.74 18.48 20.37
C GLU A 234 -10.72 18.53 18.84
N LEU A 235 -11.02 17.41 18.18
CA LEU A 235 -11.11 17.34 16.71
C LEU A 235 -12.25 18.22 16.16
N ILE A 236 -13.40 18.28 16.84
CA ILE A 236 -14.49 19.19 16.47
C ILE A 236 -14.04 20.66 16.52
N ASN A 237 -13.30 21.05 17.56
CA ASN A 237 -12.75 22.40 17.68
C ASN A 237 -11.69 22.67 16.61
N LEU A 238 -10.82 21.70 16.34
CA LEU A 238 -9.79 21.76 15.31
C LEU A 238 -10.41 21.99 13.93
N VAL A 239 -11.42 21.20 13.53
CA VAL A 239 -12.12 21.35 12.24
C VAL A 239 -12.66 22.76 12.06
N LYS A 240 -13.26 23.36 13.12
CA LYS A 240 -13.78 24.72 13.10
C LYS A 240 -12.67 25.78 12.99
N ASN A 241 -11.62 25.66 13.80
CA ASN A 241 -10.53 26.64 13.87
C ASN A 241 -9.67 26.60 12.58
N GLU A 242 -9.39 25.42 12.07
CA GLU A 242 -8.58 25.21 10.85
C GLU A 242 -9.40 25.35 9.57
N LYS A 243 -10.72 25.55 9.67
CA LYS A 243 -11.65 25.67 8.54
C LYS A 243 -11.59 24.47 7.60
N ILE A 244 -11.48 23.27 8.16
CA ILE A 244 -11.50 22.02 7.38
C ILE A 244 -12.94 21.82 6.88
N ASN A 245 -13.11 21.75 5.57
CA ASN A 245 -14.43 21.64 4.96
C ASN A 245 -14.90 20.19 4.73
N THR A 246 -13.98 19.21 4.82
CA THR A 246 -14.27 17.78 4.60
C THR A 246 -13.59 16.93 5.66
N VAL A 247 -14.37 16.02 6.27
CA VAL A 247 -13.90 14.98 7.18
C VAL A 247 -13.90 13.67 6.40
N PHE A 248 -12.74 13.05 6.27
CA PHE A 248 -12.61 11.82 5.52
C PHE A 248 -12.77 10.58 6.41
N PHE A 249 -13.47 9.59 5.89
CA PHE A 249 -13.51 8.22 6.45
C PHE A 249 -12.91 7.23 5.45
N GLU A 250 -12.74 5.97 5.86
CA GLU A 250 -12.20 4.92 5.01
C GLU A 250 -13.22 3.83 4.73
N GLU A 251 -13.11 3.22 3.55
CA GLU A 251 -14.09 2.27 3.03
C GLU A 251 -14.25 1.01 3.90
N PHE A 252 -13.15 0.53 4.48
CA PHE A 252 -13.15 -0.69 5.31
C PHE A 252 -13.23 -0.39 6.82
N ALA A 253 -13.37 0.89 7.22
CA ALA A 253 -13.49 1.32 8.60
C ALA A 253 -14.90 1.87 8.92
N SER A 254 -15.21 2.01 10.22
CA SER A 254 -16.50 2.56 10.65
C SER A 254 -16.57 4.08 10.45
N PRO A 255 -17.52 4.63 9.69
CA PRO A 255 -17.63 6.07 9.46
C PRO A 255 -18.22 6.84 10.65
N LYS A 256 -18.59 6.19 11.75
CA LYS A 256 -19.40 6.80 12.84
C LYS A 256 -18.76 8.02 13.49
N VAL A 257 -17.44 7.97 13.75
CA VAL A 257 -16.73 9.09 14.38
C VAL A 257 -16.62 10.26 13.40
N ALA A 258 -16.22 9.99 12.15
CA ALA A 258 -16.17 11.01 11.09
C ALA A 258 -17.55 11.67 10.88
N GLN A 259 -18.64 10.90 10.88
CA GLN A 259 -20.02 11.42 10.82
C GLN A 259 -20.37 12.33 12.00
N THR A 260 -19.94 11.96 13.22
CA THR A 260 -20.17 12.77 14.41
C THR A 260 -19.48 14.12 14.33
N ILE A 261 -18.20 14.13 13.92
CA ILE A 261 -17.41 15.34 13.75
C ILE A 261 -18.01 16.23 12.64
N ALA A 262 -18.29 15.63 11.47
CA ALA A 262 -18.86 16.35 10.33
C ALA A 262 -20.19 17.02 10.69
N LYS A 263 -21.10 16.29 11.37
CA LYS A 263 -22.39 16.83 11.84
C LYS A 263 -22.22 17.99 12.83
N ALA A 264 -21.24 17.93 13.73
CA ALA A 264 -21.00 18.98 14.73
C ALA A 264 -20.31 20.23 14.16
N THR A 265 -19.74 20.15 12.97
CA THR A 265 -18.95 21.22 12.33
C THR A 265 -19.57 21.75 11.04
N ASN A 266 -20.62 21.13 10.51
CA ASN A 266 -21.19 21.33 9.17
C ASN A 266 -20.17 21.06 8.04
N ALA A 267 -19.08 20.33 8.32
CA ALA A 267 -18.16 19.86 7.30
C ALA A 267 -18.80 18.76 6.44
N LYS A 268 -18.38 18.64 5.21
CA LYS A 268 -18.75 17.49 4.39
C LYS A 268 -18.11 16.22 4.92
N ILE A 269 -18.67 15.08 4.56
CA ILE A 269 -18.09 13.76 4.80
C ILE A 269 -17.86 13.08 3.46
N ASP A 270 -16.69 12.53 3.25
CA ASP A 270 -16.35 11.76 2.04
C ASP A 270 -15.37 10.63 2.39
N ALA A 271 -15.22 9.67 1.48
CA ALA A 271 -14.26 8.59 1.65
C ALA A 271 -12.92 8.96 1.02
N LEU A 272 -11.81 8.86 1.79
CA LEU A 272 -10.45 8.91 1.24
C LEU A 272 -9.78 7.57 1.51
N ARG A 273 -9.18 6.98 0.48
CA ARG A 273 -8.70 5.59 0.51
C ARG A 273 -7.18 5.55 0.55
N PRO A 274 -6.53 4.96 1.57
CA PRO A 274 -5.08 4.77 1.59
C PRO A 274 -4.60 3.69 0.59
N ALA A 275 -5.53 3.01 -0.08
CA ALA A 275 -5.27 1.99 -1.09
C ALA A 275 -4.54 0.73 -0.57
N GLU A 276 -4.57 0.46 0.71
CA GLU A 276 -3.98 -0.74 1.34
C GLU A 276 -4.62 -2.02 0.83
N ASN A 277 -5.92 -1.96 0.57
CA ASN A 277 -6.71 -3.05 0.03
C ASN A 277 -7.79 -2.54 -0.94
N ILE A 278 -8.46 -3.46 -1.59
CA ILE A 278 -9.52 -3.23 -2.57
C ILE A 278 -10.60 -4.31 -2.37
N SER A 279 -11.84 -4.00 -2.67
CA SER A 279 -12.92 -4.99 -2.60
C SER A 279 -12.77 -6.07 -3.69
N LYS A 280 -13.35 -7.25 -3.43
CA LYS A 280 -13.35 -8.35 -4.42
C LYS A 280 -14.02 -7.95 -5.72
N ASP A 281 -15.09 -7.15 -5.63
CA ASP A 281 -15.87 -6.73 -6.80
C ASP A 281 -15.14 -5.68 -7.63
N GLU A 282 -14.44 -4.75 -7.01
CA GLU A 282 -13.58 -3.79 -7.70
C GLU A 282 -12.44 -4.50 -8.42
N ASN A 283 -11.75 -5.42 -7.76
CA ASN A 283 -10.68 -6.19 -8.40
C ASN A 283 -11.18 -6.98 -9.61
N LYS A 284 -12.40 -7.58 -9.54
CA LYS A 284 -13.02 -8.28 -10.67
C LYS A 284 -13.37 -7.33 -11.83
N LYS A 285 -13.75 -6.09 -11.53
CA LYS A 285 -14.06 -5.06 -12.52
C LYS A 285 -12.82 -4.39 -13.12
N GLY A 286 -11.62 -4.76 -12.67
CA GLY A 286 -10.37 -4.15 -13.12
C GLY A 286 -10.13 -2.75 -12.53
N TYR A 287 -10.89 -2.34 -11.52
CA TYR A 287 -10.62 -1.14 -10.75
C TYR A 287 -9.34 -1.37 -9.94
N GLY A 288 -8.42 -0.43 -9.97
CA GLY A 288 -7.08 -0.65 -9.45
C GLY A 288 -6.50 0.55 -8.70
N TYR A 289 -5.23 0.42 -8.30
CA TYR A 289 -4.53 1.46 -7.55
C TYR A 289 -4.61 2.85 -8.20
N LEU A 290 -4.38 2.95 -9.51
CA LEU A 290 -4.40 4.23 -10.20
C LEU A 290 -5.79 4.88 -10.17
N GLN A 291 -6.86 4.10 -10.29
CA GLN A 291 -8.23 4.60 -10.20
C GLN A 291 -8.54 5.09 -8.77
N ILE A 292 -8.10 4.35 -7.73
CA ILE A 292 -8.24 4.80 -6.34
C ILE A 292 -7.57 6.16 -6.15
N MET A 293 -6.33 6.29 -6.64
CA MET A 293 -5.57 7.53 -6.48
C MET A 293 -6.17 8.68 -7.33
N GLU A 294 -6.74 8.39 -8.51
CA GLU A 294 -7.44 9.39 -9.31
C GLU A 294 -8.71 9.90 -8.61
N ASP A 295 -9.51 8.99 -8.02
CA ASP A 295 -10.67 9.37 -7.21
C ASP A 295 -10.29 10.16 -5.96
N ASN A 296 -9.19 9.76 -5.30
CA ASN A 296 -8.64 10.50 -4.16
C ASN A 296 -8.24 11.93 -4.56
N LEU A 297 -7.63 12.10 -5.74
CA LEU A 297 -7.25 13.43 -6.23
C LEU A 297 -8.46 14.37 -6.32
N GLU A 298 -9.57 13.92 -6.92
CA GLU A 298 -10.76 14.76 -7.08
C GLU A 298 -11.37 15.16 -5.73
N LYS A 299 -11.36 14.25 -4.75
CA LYS A 299 -11.82 14.53 -3.39
C LYS A 299 -10.90 15.48 -2.65
N LEU A 300 -9.59 15.30 -2.77
CA LEU A 300 -8.57 16.17 -2.19
C LEU A 300 -8.63 17.59 -2.78
N LYS A 301 -8.83 17.72 -4.10
CA LYS A 301 -9.04 19.03 -4.75
C LYS A 301 -10.20 19.77 -4.13
N PHE A 302 -11.35 19.09 -3.94
CA PHE A 302 -12.50 19.66 -3.29
C PHE A 302 -12.21 20.05 -1.84
N ALA A 303 -11.61 19.15 -1.05
CA ALA A 303 -11.36 19.35 0.38
C ALA A 303 -10.35 20.48 0.66
N MET A 304 -9.42 20.71 -0.25
CA MET A 304 -8.35 21.72 -0.09
C MET A 304 -8.59 23.00 -0.92
N ASP A 305 -9.79 23.18 -1.49
CA ASP A 305 -10.15 24.34 -2.30
C ASP A 305 -9.14 24.61 -3.43
N CYS A 306 -8.81 23.56 -4.20
CA CYS A 306 -7.94 23.65 -5.37
C CYS A 306 -8.73 24.16 -6.60
N LYS A 307 -8.04 24.90 -7.49
CA LYS A 307 -8.62 25.49 -8.72
C LYS A 307 -8.44 24.59 -9.94
#